data_40ee6bd85e24ac0e2441ca08bae7fb6a
#
_entry.id   40ee6bd85e24ac0e2441ca08bae7fb6a
#
_cell.length_a   1.000
_cell.length_b   1.000
_cell.length_c   1.000
_cell.angle_alpha   90.00
_cell.angle_beta   90.00
_cell.angle_gamma   90.00
#
_symmetry.space_group_name_H-M   'P 1'
#
loop_
_entity.id
_entity.type
_entity.pdbx_description
1 polymer ?
#
loop_
_entity_poly.entity_id
_entity_poly.type
_entity_poly.pdbx_seq_one_letter_code
_entity_poly.pdbx_strand_id
1 'polypeptide(L)'
;MDFEESLVKKYLDSMDKLDIDFVEIGFRFLKDTSNLGLYASTTEKHLSKLKIPKRLKLATMINIGEFNKLNLNNELNKLFFPRKKSKISLVRIATHKNEIDIAIQASKILKKKGYLTAINLMQISEIKNYELSSILKKINKKYLDIFYFADSLGSLDQNQTTKICNIIKRFWKKPFGIHAHDNMEGALQNTVVSFKNGASYLDSTILGMGRGPGNTKTELLCSFLNTIKVKNYKLLFLTDIVDDHFAKLKKKYMWGTNLYYYLSAKYKIHPTYIQNMLSEKRYEENEIMLAIEN
;
A
#
# COMPACT_ATOMS: atom_id res chain seq x y z
N MET A 1 -7.48 -0.90 14.45
CA MET A 1 -7.39 0.57 14.73
C MET A 1 -8.63 1.21 14.14
N ASP A 2 -9.40 1.89 14.92
CA ASP A 2 -10.55 2.66 14.43
C ASP A 2 -10.24 4.17 14.56
N PHE A 3 -10.67 4.94 13.58
CA PHE A 3 -10.40 6.36 13.54
C PHE A 3 -11.67 7.15 13.85
N GLU A 4 -11.55 8.21 14.62
CA GLU A 4 -12.63 9.16 14.83
C GLU A 4 -12.97 9.88 13.52
N GLU A 5 -14.25 10.14 13.27
CA GLU A 5 -14.73 10.81 12.06
C GLU A 5 -14.10 12.20 11.89
N SER A 6 -13.88 12.89 13.00
CA SER A 6 -13.22 14.20 13.04
C SER A 6 -11.79 14.15 12.49
N LEU A 7 -11.03 13.11 12.86
CA LEU A 7 -9.68 12.88 12.37
C LEU A 7 -9.68 12.57 10.87
N VAL A 8 -10.59 11.68 10.42
CA VAL A 8 -10.68 11.32 9.00
C VAL A 8 -11.03 12.54 8.15
N LYS A 9 -11.94 13.41 8.63
CA LYS A 9 -12.26 14.67 7.94
C LYS A 9 -11.02 15.56 7.84
N LYS A 10 -10.31 15.82 8.95
CA LYS A 10 -9.06 16.61 8.94
C LYS A 10 -8.03 16.01 8.00
N TYR A 11 -7.87 14.68 8.02
CA TYR A 11 -6.93 13.98 7.14
C TYR A 11 -7.25 14.22 5.65
N LEU A 12 -8.50 14.02 5.24
CA LEU A 12 -8.92 14.22 3.85
C LEU A 12 -8.76 15.70 3.41
N ASP A 13 -9.11 16.65 4.27
CA ASP A 13 -8.94 18.08 4.01
C ASP A 13 -7.44 18.46 3.88
N SER A 14 -6.57 17.87 4.71
CA SER A 14 -5.13 18.11 4.63
C SER A 14 -4.50 17.47 3.39
N MET A 15 -4.90 16.25 3.01
CA MET A 15 -4.45 15.62 1.78
C MET A 15 -4.87 16.43 0.54
N ASP A 16 -6.06 17.01 0.55
CA ASP A 16 -6.51 17.89 -0.51
C ASP A 16 -5.70 19.20 -0.59
N LYS A 17 -5.46 19.86 0.54
CA LYS A 17 -4.65 21.09 0.62
C LYS A 17 -3.18 20.83 0.26
N LEU A 18 -2.67 19.65 0.61
CA LEU A 18 -1.33 19.19 0.25
C LEU A 18 -1.20 18.81 -1.23
N ASP A 19 -2.31 18.77 -1.95
CA ASP A 19 -2.37 18.37 -3.36
C ASP A 19 -1.95 16.92 -3.62
N ILE A 20 -2.34 16.00 -2.73
CA ILE A 20 -2.15 14.57 -2.94
C ILE A 20 -3.11 14.07 -4.03
N ASP A 21 -2.63 13.21 -4.91
CA ASP A 21 -3.41 12.74 -6.06
C ASP A 21 -4.46 11.68 -5.68
N PHE A 22 -4.09 10.74 -4.80
CA PHE A 22 -4.94 9.65 -4.34
C PHE A 22 -4.81 9.43 -2.84
N VAL A 23 -5.92 9.14 -2.20
CA VAL A 23 -5.94 8.59 -0.83
C VAL A 23 -6.53 7.19 -0.90
N GLU A 24 -5.76 6.17 -0.51
CA GLU A 24 -6.27 4.83 -0.28
C GLU A 24 -6.95 4.80 1.10
N ILE A 25 -8.26 4.64 1.09
CA ILE A 25 -9.07 4.84 2.29
C ILE A 25 -9.31 3.54 3.08
N GLY A 26 -8.87 2.41 2.55
CA GLY A 26 -8.97 1.10 3.20
C GLY A 26 -9.24 -0.02 2.18
N PHE A 27 -9.74 -1.14 2.69
CA PHE A 27 -9.99 -2.35 1.92
C PHE A 27 -11.47 -2.55 1.59
N ARG A 28 -11.75 -3.45 0.65
CA ARG A 28 -13.04 -4.11 0.49
C ARG A 28 -12.85 -5.61 0.66
N PHE A 29 -13.42 -6.16 1.71
CA PHE A 29 -13.32 -7.56 2.08
C PHE A 29 -14.57 -8.32 1.65
N LEU A 30 -14.41 -9.62 1.29
CA LEU A 30 -15.53 -10.52 1.07
C LEU A 30 -16.15 -11.01 2.38
N LYS A 31 -15.33 -11.20 3.41
CA LYS A 31 -15.76 -11.63 4.74
C LYS A 31 -16.26 -10.44 5.55
N ASP A 32 -17.14 -10.73 6.50
CA ASP A 32 -17.53 -9.72 7.48
C ASP A 32 -16.31 -9.29 8.31
N THR A 33 -16.12 -7.99 8.38
CA THR A 33 -15.02 -7.33 9.09
C THR A 33 -15.52 -6.27 10.05
N SER A 34 -16.73 -6.45 10.58
CA SER A 34 -17.35 -5.53 11.53
C SER A 34 -16.50 -5.25 12.77
N ASN A 35 -15.62 -6.20 13.15
CA ASN A 35 -14.65 -6.07 14.22
C ASN A 35 -13.41 -5.21 13.89
N LEU A 36 -13.19 -4.86 12.64
CA LEU A 36 -12.00 -4.10 12.20
C LEU A 36 -12.19 -2.57 12.21
N GLY A 37 -13.40 -2.10 12.50
CA GLY A 37 -13.75 -0.67 12.46
C GLY A 37 -14.20 -0.18 11.09
N LEU A 38 -14.88 0.97 11.07
CA LEU A 38 -15.54 1.51 9.87
C LEU A 38 -14.58 1.84 8.73
N TYR A 39 -13.36 2.28 9.04
CA TYR A 39 -12.39 2.73 8.04
C TYR A 39 -11.47 1.60 7.55
N ALA A 40 -11.59 0.41 8.10
CA ALA A 40 -10.94 -0.78 7.54
C ALA A 40 -11.67 -1.27 6.28
N SER A 41 -13.01 -1.14 6.23
CA SER A 41 -13.84 -1.58 5.11
C SER A 41 -14.57 -0.41 4.45
N THR A 42 -14.25 -0.14 3.18
CA THR A 42 -14.74 1.03 2.43
C THR A 42 -16.02 0.72 1.64
N THR A 43 -17.11 0.39 2.35
CA THR A 43 -18.41 0.16 1.70
C THR A 43 -18.97 1.46 1.10
N GLU A 44 -19.78 1.38 0.05
CA GLU A 44 -20.43 2.55 -0.55
C GLU A 44 -21.33 3.28 0.47
N LYS A 45 -22.00 2.53 1.35
CA LYS A 45 -22.82 3.08 2.44
C LYS A 45 -21.98 3.95 3.39
N HIS A 46 -20.77 3.49 3.75
CA HIS A 46 -19.85 4.27 4.58
C HIS A 46 -19.32 5.50 3.83
N LEU A 47 -18.81 5.29 2.61
CA LEU A 47 -18.29 6.38 1.79
C LEU A 47 -19.33 7.48 1.49
N SER A 48 -20.61 7.13 1.38
CA SER A 48 -21.67 8.12 1.11
C SER A 48 -21.78 9.17 2.23
N LYS A 49 -21.45 8.81 3.46
CA LYS A 49 -21.48 9.71 4.63
C LYS A 49 -20.26 10.63 4.71
N LEU A 50 -19.15 10.29 4.04
CA LEU A 50 -17.93 11.08 4.10
C LEU A 50 -18.01 12.32 3.20
N LYS A 51 -17.64 13.46 3.76
CA LYS A 51 -17.41 14.70 3.00
C LYS A 51 -16.03 14.63 2.37
N ILE A 52 -15.98 14.25 1.10
CA ILE A 52 -14.73 14.11 0.35
C ILE A 52 -14.50 15.39 -0.46
N PRO A 53 -13.32 16.03 -0.36
CA PRO A 53 -12.96 17.16 -1.20
C PRO A 53 -13.06 16.81 -2.70
N LYS A 54 -13.56 17.74 -3.53
CA LYS A 54 -13.89 17.45 -4.95
C LYS A 54 -12.69 17.02 -5.79
N ARG A 55 -11.51 17.54 -5.48
CA ARG A 55 -10.28 17.24 -6.22
C ARG A 55 -9.67 15.88 -5.83
N LEU A 56 -9.86 15.48 -4.57
CA LEU A 56 -9.23 14.28 -4.01
C LEU A 56 -9.84 13.01 -4.61
N LYS A 57 -8.99 12.16 -5.16
CA LYS A 57 -9.39 10.85 -5.70
C LYS A 57 -9.19 9.78 -4.65
N LEU A 58 -10.20 8.92 -4.47
CA LEU A 58 -10.10 7.81 -3.53
C LEU A 58 -9.68 6.51 -4.22
N ALA A 59 -8.84 5.77 -3.54
CA ALA A 59 -8.50 4.39 -3.86
C ALA A 59 -8.97 3.44 -2.77
N THR A 60 -9.16 2.18 -3.13
CA THR A 60 -9.38 1.07 -2.19
C THR A 60 -8.60 -0.16 -2.64
N MET A 61 -8.27 -1.03 -1.71
CA MET A 61 -7.57 -2.28 -1.99
C MET A 61 -8.47 -3.49 -1.81
N ILE A 62 -8.22 -4.53 -2.57
CA ILE A 62 -8.70 -5.90 -2.32
C ILE A 62 -7.51 -6.83 -2.23
N ASN A 63 -7.61 -7.85 -1.39
CA ASN A 63 -6.67 -8.97 -1.39
C ASN A 63 -7.23 -10.09 -2.26
N ILE A 64 -6.58 -10.40 -3.38
CA ILE A 64 -7.12 -11.35 -4.35
C ILE A 64 -7.17 -12.78 -3.81
N GLY A 65 -6.35 -13.11 -2.81
CA GLY A 65 -6.37 -14.41 -2.13
C GLY A 65 -7.68 -14.73 -1.40
N GLU A 66 -8.55 -13.72 -1.16
CA GLU A 66 -9.87 -13.95 -0.58
C GLU A 66 -10.90 -14.46 -1.60
N PHE A 67 -10.62 -14.34 -2.90
CA PHE A 67 -11.58 -14.56 -3.97
C PHE A 67 -11.49 -15.96 -4.55
N ASN A 68 -12.67 -16.55 -4.82
CA ASN A 68 -12.75 -17.82 -5.54
C ASN A 68 -12.71 -17.58 -7.05
N LYS A 69 -11.76 -18.22 -7.74
CA LYS A 69 -11.58 -18.08 -9.19
C LYS A 69 -12.87 -18.39 -9.97
N LEU A 70 -13.62 -19.42 -9.57
CA LEU A 70 -14.86 -19.84 -10.26
C LEU A 70 -16.02 -18.86 -10.04
N ASN A 71 -15.98 -18.07 -8.95
CA ASN A 71 -17.04 -17.15 -8.57
C ASN A 71 -16.62 -15.67 -8.62
N LEU A 72 -15.42 -15.38 -9.11
CA LEU A 72 -14.80 -14.07 -9.08
C LEU A 72 -15.70 -12.92 -9.56
N ASN A 73 -16.42 -13.12 -10.65
CA ASN A 73 -17.29 -12.08 -11.19
C ASN A 73 -18.43 -11.72 -10.24
N ASN A 74 -19.08 -12.73 -9.63
CA ASN A 74 -20.18 -12.53 -8.69
C ASN A 74 -19.66 -11.85 -7.41
N GLU A 75 -18.52 -12.28 -6.89
CA GLU A 75 -17.90 -11.74 -5.70
C GLU A 75 -17.50 -10.27 -5.89
N LEU A 76 -16.87 -9.94 -7.01
CA LEU A 76 -16.56 -8.54 -7.35
C LEU A 76 -17.82 -7.71 -7.60
N ASN A 77 -18.90 -8.28 -8.13
CA ASN A 77 -20.16 -7.58 -8.31
C ASN A 77 -20.84 -7.21 -6.97
N LYS A 78 -20.67 -8.04 -5.94
CA LYS A 78 -21.15 -7.72 -4.57
C LYS A 78 -20.41 -6.52 -3.98
N LEU A 79 -19.10 -6.40 -4.24
CA LEU A 79 -18.26 -5.37 -3.64
C LEU A 79 -18.22 -4.06 -4.44
N PHE A 80 -18.39 -4.11 -5.76
CA PHE A 80 -18.16 -2.97 -6.64
C PHE A 80 -19.35 -2.69 -7.55
N PHE A 81 -20.00 -1.56 -7.34
CA PHE A 81 -20.95 -0.97 -8.29
C PHE A 81 -20.22 -0.41 -9.52
N PRO A 82 -20.92 -0.07 -10.62
CA PRO A 82 -20.31 0.72 -11.70
C PRO A 82 -19.67 2.01 -11.15
N ARG A 83 -18.49 2.38 -11.66
CA ARG A 83 -17.71 3.55 -11.18
C ARG A 83 -18.54 4.83 -11.03
N LYS A 84 -19.51 5.05 -11.92
CA LYS A 84 -20.39 6.24 -11.89
C LYS A 84 -21.24 6.32 -10.61
N LYS A 85 -21.44 5.21 -9.91
CA LYS A 85 -22.20 5.12 -8.64
C LYS A 85 -21.29 4.97 -7.42
N SER A 86 -19.97 5.12 -7.57
CA SER A 86 -19.00 4.96 -6.48
C SER A 86 -18.13 6.21 -6.32
N LYS A 87 -17.75 6.52 -5.09
CA LYS A 87 -16.75 7.55 -4.79
C LYS A 87 -15.30 7.07 -5.03
N ILE A 88 -15.10 5.75 -5.16
CA ILE A 88 -13.77 5.16 -5.46
C ILE A 88 -13.43 5.38 -6.93
N SER A 89 -12.21 5.80 -7.19
CA SER A 89 -11.66 6.00 -8.54
C SER A 89 -10.72 4.90 -8.97
N LEU A 90 -9.91 4.40 -8.04
CA LEU A 90 -8.86 3.40 -8.28
C LEU A 90 -9.09 2.18 -7.37
N VAL A 91 -9.05 0.99 -7.96
CA VAL A 91 -9.03 -0.27 -7.21
C VAL A 91 -7.65 -0.91 -7.37
N ARG A 92 -6.99 -1.15 -6.23
CA ARG A 92 -5.70 -1.84 -6.15
C ARG A 92 -5.92 -3.29 -5.76
N ILE A 93 -5.29 -4.20 -6.47
CA ILE A 93 -5.43 -5.65 -6.31
C ILE A 93 -4.11 -6.16 -5.74
N ALA A 94 -4.08 -6.37 -4.42
CA ALA A 94 -2.94 -7.02 -3.76
C ALA A 94 -2.92 -8.50 -4.13
N THR A 95 -1.77 -9.00 -4.57
CA THR A 95 -1.61 -10.36 -5.07
C THR A 95 -0.22 -10.91 -4.82
N HIS A 96 -0.12 -12.20 -4.53
CA HIS A 96 1.13 -12.95 -4.62
C HIS A 96 1.35 -13.46 -6.05
N LYS A 97 2.58 -13.91 -6.37
CA LYS A 97 2.93 -14.35 -7.72
C LYS A 97 2.11 -15.54 -8.22
N ASN A 98 1.71 -16.43 -7.35
CA ASN A 98 0.89 -17.60 -7.66
C ASN A 98 -0.59 -17.29 -7.90
N GLU A 99 -1.06 -16.11 -7.50
CA GLU A 99 -2.45 -15.64 -7.67
C GLU A 99 -2.59 -14.65 -8.84
N ILE A 100 -1.51 -14.37 -9.57
CA ILE A 100 -1.46 -13.30 -10.58
C ILE A 100 -2.52 -13.47 -11.69
N ASP A 101 -2.85 -14.70 -12.07
CA ASP A 101 -3.83 -14.98 -13.11
C ASP A 101 -5.26 -14.57 -12.67
N ILE A 102 -5.59 -14.75 -11.38
CA ILE A 102 -6.86 -14.28 -10.81
C ILE A 102 -6.86 -12.75 -10.72
N ALA A 103 -5.74 -12.12 -10.32
CA ALA A 103 -5.60 -10.68 -10.26
C ALA A 103 -5.77 -10.01 -11.64
N ILE A 104 -5.24 -10.62 -12.70
CA ILE A 104 -5.42 -10.18 -14.09
C ILE A 104 -6.91 -10.26 -14.50
N GLN A 105 -7.62 -11.34 -14.13
CA GLN A 105 -9.05 -11.46 -14.39
C GLN A 105 -9.86 -10.42 -13.62
N ALA A 106 -9.55 -10.19 -12.35
CA ALA A 106 -10.18 -9.16 -11.52
C ALA A 106 -9.98 -7.75 -12.12
N SER A 107 -8.78 -7.43 -12.57
CA SER A 107 -8.51 -6.13 -13.21
C SER A 107 -9.37 -5.92 -14.45
N LYS A 108 -9.58 -6.97 -15.27
CA LYS A 108 -10.46 -6.90 -16.45
C LYS A 108 -11.92 -6.61 -16.08
N ILE A 109 -12.44 -7.25 -15.02
CA ILE A 109 -13.81 -7.06 -14.54
C ILE A 109 -13.98 -5.63 -14.00
N LEU A 110 -13.06 -5.18 -13.14
CA LEU A 110 -13.09 -3.85 -12.54
C LEU A 110 -12.92 -2.73 -13.58
N LYS A 111 -12.05 -2.93 -14.58
CA LYS A 111 -11.87 -2.00 -15.69
C LYS A 111 -13.15 -1.85 -16.53
N LYS A 112 -13.88 -2.95 -16.78
CA LYS A 112 -15.17 -2.91 -17.46
C LYS A 112 -16.23 -2.16 -16.67
N LYS A 113 -16.13 -2.11 -15.33
CA LYS A 113 -16.98 -1.29 -14.46
C LYS A 113 -16.59 0.20 -14.46
N GLY A 114 -15.49 0.58 -15.14
CA GLY A 114 -15.01 1.96 -15.31
C GLY A 114 -13.98 2.43 -14.27
N TYR A 115 -13.50 1.56 -13.39
CA TYR A 115 -12.44 1.89 -12.44
C TYR A 115 -11.07 2.02 -13.12
N LEU A 116 -10.20 2.88 -12.58
CA LEU A 116 -8.77 2.70 -12.73
C LEU A 116 -8.38 1.44 -11.96
N THR A 117 -7.47 0.65 -12.50
CA THR A 117 -7.05 -0.61 -11.90
C THR A 117 -5.55 -0.66 -11.72
N ALA A 118 -5.12 -1.16 -10.56
CA ALA A 118 -3.72 -1.43 -10.29
C ALA A 118 -3.55 -2.85 -9.73
N ILE A 119 -2.51 -3.55 -10.15
CA ILE A 119 -2.02 -4.76 -9.50
C ILE A 119 -0.88 -4.36 -8.58
N ASN A 120 -0.95 -4.76 -7.31
CA ASN A 120 0.11 -4.58 -6.31
C ASN A 120 0.74 -5.95 -6.04
N LEU A 121 1.86 -6.25 -6.72
CA LEU A 121 2.57 -7.52 -6.60
C LEU A 121 3.39 -7.53 -5.30
N MET A 122 2.92 -8.34 -4.35
CA MET A 122 3.51 -8.45 -3.01
C MET A 122 4.79 -9.29 -3.01
N GLN A 123 5.61 -9.12 -1.95
CA GLN A 123 6.84 -9.88 -1.71
C GLN A 123 7.79 -9.87 -2.91
N ILE A 124 7.98 -8.71 -3.52
CA ILE A 124 8.80 -8.58 -4.73
C ILE A 124 10.24 -9.06 -4.55
N SER A 125 10.80 -8.95 -3.33
CA SER A 125 12.14 -9.43 -2.99
C SER A 125 12.32 -10.95 -3.13
N GLU A 126 11.21 -11.71 -3.10
CA GLU A 126 11.20 -13.17 -3.26
C GLU A 126 10.93 -13.62 -4.71
N ILE A 127 10.76 -12.65 -5.63
CA ILE A 127 10.44 -12.92 -7.03
C ILE A 127 11.72 -12.82 -7.88
N LYS A 128 12.08 -13.89 -8.56
CA LYS A 128 13.24 -13.90 -9.44
C LYS A 128 12.98 -13.02 -10.68
N ASN A 129 14.02 -12.44 -11.25
CA ASN A 129 13.94 -11.53 -12.40
C ASN A 129 13.19 -12.12 -13.61
N TYR A 130 13.38 -13.40 -13.89
CA TYR A 130 12.67 -14.06 -15.00
C TYR A 130 11.18 -14.27 -14.70
N GLU A 131 10.82 -14.53 -13.42
CA GLU A 131 9.42 -14.64 -12.99
C GLU A 131 8.71 -13.30 -13.14
N LEU A 132 9.33 -12.19 -12.66
CA LEU A 132 8.80 -10.84 -12.83
C LEU A 132 8.58 -10.50 -14.31
N SER A 133 9.57 -10.82 -15.15
CA SER A 133 9.47 -10.62 -16.60
C SER A 133 8.31 -11.41 -17.22
N SER A 134 8.12 -12.65 -16.79
CA SER A 134 7.02 -13.53 -17.23
C SER A 134 5.66 -12.97 -16.80
N ILE A 135 5.54 -12.55 -15.54
CA ILE A 135 4.32 -11.91 -15.01
C ILE A 135 3.94 -10.68 -15.83
N LEU A 136 4.90 -9.76 -16.07
CA LEU A 136 4.65 -8.52 -16.82
C LEU A 136 4.23 -8.77 -18.28
N LYS A 137 4.74 -9.84 -18.91
CA LYS A 137 4.34 -10.25 -20.26
C LYS A 137 2.92 -10.81 -20.33
N LYS A 138 2.45 -11.49 -19.27
CA LYS A 138 1.09 -12.03 -19.20
C LYS A 138 0.02 -10.94 -19.07
N ILE A 139 0.34 -9.78 -18.49
CA ILE A 139 -0.62 -8.72 -18.21
C ILE A 139 -1.09 -8.05 -19.48
N ASN A 140 -2.40 -8.13 -19.77
CA ASN A 140 -3.00 -7.37 -20.86
C ASN A 140 -3.13 -5.90 -20.48
N LYS A 141 -2.32 -5.06 -21.12
CA LYS A 141 -2.22 -3.61 -20.90
C LYS A 141 -3.54 -2.85 -21.11
N LYS A 142 -4.51 -3.42 -21.84
CA LYS A 142 -5.85 -2.82 -22.03
C LYS A 142 -6.64 -2.77 -20.73
N TYR A 143 -6.44 -3.74 -19.83
CA TYR A 143 -7.24 -3.93 -18.64
C TYR A 143 -6.53 -3.58 -17.33
N LEU A 144 -5.28 -3.14 -17.39
CA LEU A 144 -4.54 -2.67 -16.24
C LEU A 144 -3.93 -1.29 -16.54
N ASP A 145 -4.10 -0.35 -15.61
CA ASP A 145 -3.60 1.02 -15.75
C ASP A 145 -2.24 1.18 -15.08
N ILE A 146 -2.05 0.59 -13.90
CA ILE A 146 -0.86 0.78 -13.07
C ILE A 146 -0.35 -0.57 -12.57
N PHE A 147 0.95 -0.78 -12.63
CA PHE A 147 1.59 -1.91 -12.00
C PHE A 147 2.37 -1.45 -10.77
N TYR A 148 2.09 -1.98 -9.61
CA TYR A 148 2.87 -1.74 -8.39
C TYR A 148 3.69 -2.97 -8.02
N PHE A 149 4.84 -2.72 -7.45
CA PHE A 149 5.57 -3.72 -6.70
C PHE A 149 5.67 -3.33 -5.23
N ALA A 150 5.52 -4.32 -4.34
CA ALA A 150 5.58 -4.09 -2.91
C ALA A 150 6.78 -4.81 -2.29
N ASP A 151 7.63 -4.04 -1.61
CA ASP A 151 8.66 -4.56 -0.72
C ASP A 151 8.03 -4.95 0.62
N SER A 152 7.30 -6.06 0.62
CA SER A 152 6.52 -6.52 1.78
C SER A 152 7.39 -6.93 2.96
N LEU A 153 8.63 -7.28 2.72
CA LEU A 153 9.61 -7.66 3.75
C LEU A 153 10.46 -6.47 4.20
N GLY A 154 10.41 -5.32 3.49
CA GLY A 154 11.27 -4.17 3.74
C GLY A 154 12.76 -4.50 3.62
N SER A 155 13.10 -5.45 2.73
CA SER A 155 14.43 -6.06 2.61
C SER A 155 15.19 -5.66 1.34
N LEU A 156 14.59 -4.86 0.47
CA LEU A 156 15.25 -4.38 -0.75
C LEU A 156 16.33 -3.33 -0.43
N ASP A 157 17.44 -3.45 -1.11
CA ASP A 157 18.42 -2.37 -1.25
C ASP A 157 18.15 -1.52 -2.52
N GLN A 158 18.90 -0.43 -2.67
CA GLN A 158 18.75 0.49 -3.80
C GLN A 158 19.13 -0.15 -5.14
N ASN A 159 20.10 -1.08 -5.17
CA ASN A 159 20.53 -1.78 -6.38
C ASN A 159 19.46 -2.77 -6.84
N GLN A 160 18.89 -3.53 -5.91
CA GLN A 160 17.77 -4.43 -6.18
C GLN A 160 16.54 -3.65 -6.68
N THR A 161 16.21 -2.54 -6.02
CA THR A 161 15.12 -1.64 -6.43
C THR A 161 15.34 -1.12 -7.85
N THR A 162 16.55 -0.68 -8.19
CA THR A 162 16.90 -0.23 -9.54
C THR A 162 16.73 -1.35 -10.58
N LYS A 163 17.19 -2.58 -10.27
CA LYS A 163 17.03 -3.74 -11.16
C LYS A 163 15.55 -4.04 -11.42
N ILE A 164 14.71 -4.04 -10.38
CA ILE A 164 13.26 -4.26 -10.48
C ILE A 164 12.63 -3.19 -11.39
N CYS A 165 12.91 -1.90 -11.15
CA CYS A 165 12.41 -0.81 -11.98
C CYS A 165 12.80 -0.95 -13.45
N ASN A 166 14.02 -1.37 -13.74
CA ASN A 166 14.51 -1.59 -15.10
C ASN A 166 13.75 -2.73 -15.80
N ILE A 167 13.48 -3.84 -15.08
CA ILE A 167 12.67 -4.93 -15.62
C ILE A 167 11.24 -4.45 -15.91
N ILE A 168 10.63 -3.72 -14.98
CA ILE A 168 9.29 -3.17 -15.17
C ILE A 168 9.25 -2.25 -16.39
N LYS A 169 10.15 -1.29 -16.51
CA LYS A 169 10.24 -0.39 -17.67
C LYS A 169 10.41 -1.15 -18.99
N ARG A 170 11.16 -2.24 -18.99
CA ARG A 170 11.38 -3.04 -20.19
C ARG A 170 10.10 -3.69 -20.71
N PHE A 171 9.26 -4.23 -19.84
CA PHE A 171 8.13 -5.07 -20.23
C PHE A 171 6.77 -4.41 -20.06
N TRP A 172 6.60 -3.49 -19.09
CA TRP A 172 5.31 -2.91 -18.76
C TRP A 172 4.94 -1.70 -19.64
N LYS A 173 5.81 -0.73 -19.85
CA LYS A 173 5.61 0.46 -20.71
C LYS A 173 4.43 1.39 -20.34
N LYS A 174 3.82 1.25 -19.18
CA LYS A 174 2.75 2.09 -18.63
C LYS A 174 3.16 2.57 -17.22
N PRO A 175 2.39 3.45 -16.56
CA PRO A 175 2.69 3.87 -15.21
C PRO A 175 2.91 2.71 -14.25
N PHE A 176 3.89 2.84 -13.38
CA PHE A 176 4.16 1.90 -12.30
C PHE A 176 4.45 2.61 -10.99
N GLY A 177 4.34 1.90 -9.88
CA GLY A 177 4.53 2.43 -8.56
C GLY A 177 5.24 1.48 -7.60
N ILE A 178 5.57 2.01 -6.45
CA ILE A 178 6.18 1.28 -5.33
C ILE A 178 5.34 1.44 -4.06
N HIS A 179 5.24 0.33 -3.31
CA HIS A 179 4.82 0.30 -1.91
C HIS A 179 5.96 -0.29 -1.09
N ALA A 180 6.60 0.52 -0.23
CA ALA A 180 7.79 0.11 0.51
C ALA A 180 7.53 0.09 2.02
N HIS A 181 7.84 -1.04 2.67
CA HIS A 181 7.91 -1.17 4.11
C HIS A 181 9.27 -0.73 4.66
N ASP A 182 9.30 -0.28 5.91
CA ASP A 182 10.44 0.40 6.53
C ASP A 182 11.24 -0.47 7.51
N ASN A 183 11.26 -1.79 7.30
CA ASN A 183 11.92 -2.74 8.20
C ASN A 183 13.42 -2.40 8.43
N MET A 184 14.13 -2.08 7.37
CA MET A 184 15.56 -1.74 7.39
C MET A 184 15.80 -0.23 7.24
N GLU A 185 14.80 0.63 7.55
CA GLU A 185 14.86 2.09 7.35
C GLU A 185 15.12 2.51 5.91
N GLY A 186 14.86 1.60 4.96
CA GLY A 186 15.12 1.81 3.53
C GLY A 186 13.93 2.30 2.72
N ALA A 187 12.72 2.40 3.30
CA ALA A 187 11.50 2.67 2.54
C ALA A 187 11.56 3.98 1.75
N LEU A 188 11.98 5.08 2.38
CA LEU A 188 12.11 6.37 1.70
C LEU A 188 13.15 6.30 0.57
N GLN A 189 14.32 5.71 0.85
CA GLN A 189 15.40 5.60 -0.13
C GLN A 189 14.95 4.77 -1.35
N ASN A 190 14.31 3.62 -1.14
CA ASN A 190 13.80 2.77 -2.21
C ASN A 190 12.69 3.45 -3.01
N THR A 191 11.83 4.24 -2.35
CA THR A 191 10.80 5.05 -3.02
C THR A 191 11.43 6.13 -3.90
N VAL A 192 12.46 6.83 -3.40
CA VAL A 192 13.22 7.84 -4.16
C VAL A 192 13.96 7.22 -5.34
N VAL A 193 14.61 6.07 -5.13
CA VAL A 193 15.27 5.32 -6.22
C VAL A 193 14.28 4.90 -7.27
N SER A 194 13.11 4.42 -6.88
CA SER A 194 12.04 4.04 -7.82
C SER A 194 11.56 5.23 -8.63
N PHE A 195 11.34 6.38 -7.99
CA PHE A 195 10.99 7.62 -8.68
C PHE A 195 12.04 8.02 -9.72
N LYS A 196 13.32 8.07 -9.33
CA LYS A 196 14.43 8.37 -10.24
C LYS A 196 14.53 7.39 -11.40
N ASN A 197 14.04 6.17 -11.23
CA ASN A 197 13.96 5.12 -12.25
C ASN A 197 12.63 5.07 -12.98
N GLY A 198 11.74 6.08 -12.85
CA GLY A 198 10.54 6.26 -13.66
C GLY A 198 9.24 5.76 -13.02
N ALA A 199 9.24 5.37 -11.74
CA ALA A 199 7.98 5.17 -11.02
C ALA A 199 7.24 6.50 -10.88
N SER A 200 5.95 6.50 -11.19
CA SER A 200 5.09 7.69 -11.13
C SER A 200 4.04 7.62 -10.02
N TYR A 201 3.94 6.48 -9.35
CA TYR A 201 3.09 6.28 -8.17
C TYR A 201 3.94 5.88 -6.98
N LEU A 202 3.90 6.68 -5.92
CA LEU A 202 4.72 6.53 -4.74
C LEU A 202 3.83 6.47 -3.52
N ASP A 203 3.77 5.31 -2.87
CA ASP A 203 2.97 5.15 -1.68
C ASP A 203 3.69 5.71 -0.45
N SER A 204 2.93 6.36 0.42
CA SER A 204 3.40 6.83 1.70
C SER A 204 2.27 6.95 2.71
N THR A 205 2.61 6.99 3.99
CA THR A 205 1.66 7.17 5.09
C THR A 205 2.20 8.19 6.10
N ILE A 206 1.30 8.87 6.81
CA ILE A 206 1.70 9.86 7.83
C ILE A 206 2.51 9.16 8.93
N LEU A 207 3.67 9.71 9.27
CA LEU A 207 4.65 9.14 10.20
C LEU A 207 4.99 7.67 9.92
N GLY A 208 4.83 7.24 8.66
CA GLY A 208 5.04 5.85 8.27
C GLY A 208 4.00 4.89 8.83
N MET A 209 2.78 5.36 9.17
CA MET A 209 1.74 4.50 9.75
C MET A 209 1.52 3.25 8.90
N GLY A 210 1.62 2.10 9.54
CA GLY A 210 1.44 0.81 8.88
C GLY A 210 1.56 -0.36 9.85
N ARG A 211 1.54 -1.56 9.31
CA ARG A 211 1.77 -2.78 10.09
C ARG A 211 3.25 -2.85 10.51
N GLY A 212 3.49 -3.22 11.76
CA GLY A 212 4.84 -3.48 12.29
C GLY A 212 5.83 -2.34 12.02
N PRO A 213 6.79 -2.52 11.12
CA PRO A 213 7.85 -1.54 10.86
C PRO A 213 7.36 -0.25 10.18
N GLY A 214 6.14 -0.27 9.63
CA GLY A 214 5.58 0.87 8.92
C GLY A 214 6.02 0.97 7.46
N ASN A 215 5.84 2.16 6.87
CA ASN A 215 6.00 2.44 5.45
C ASN A 215 6.82 3.72 5.21
N THR A 216 7.02 4.08 3.95
CA THR A 216 7.54 5.39 3.57
C THR A 216 6.73 6.52 4.22
N LYS A 217 7.41 7.50 4.82
CA LYS A 217 6.78 8.62 5.52
C LYS A 217 6.37 9.73 4.54
N THR A 218 5.09 10.14 4.57
CA THR A 218 4.54 11.16 3.65
C THR A 218 5.27 12.49 3.78
N GLU A 219 5.52 12.95 5.00
CA GLU A 219 6.18 14.22 5.27
C GLU A 219 7.60 14.28 4.69
N LEU A 220 8.34 13.16 4.76
CA LEU A 220 9.69 13.08 4.22
C LEU A 220 9.69 12.96 2.69
N LEU A 221 8.77 12.16 2.14
CA LEU A 221 8.64 12.03 0.69
C LEU A 221 8.24 13.35 0.03
N CYS A 222 7.25 14.07 0.60
CA CYS A 222 6.83 15.37 0.10
C CYS A 222 7.97 16.41 0.20
N SER A 223 8.73 16.41 1.31
CA SER A 223 9.91 17.27 1.48
C SER A 223 10.97 16.99 0.41
N PHE A 224 11.26 15.71 0.14
CA PHE A 224 12.19 15.32 -0.91
C PHE A 224 11.72 15.81 -2.30
N LEU A 225 10.45 15.58 -2.65
CA LEU A 225 9.88 15.98 -3.94
C LEU A 225 9.87 17.51 -4.12
N ASN A 226 9.70 18.29 -3.03
CA ASN A 226 9.86 19.74 -3.02
C ASN A 226 11.30 20.12 -3.34
N THR A 227 12.28 19.49 -2.69
CA THR A 227 13.71 19.79 -2.87
C THR A 227 14.15 19.63 -4.33
N ILE A 228 13.67 18.61 -5.01
CA ILE A 228 13.96 18.36 -6.43
C ILE A 228 12.98 19.04 -7.39
N LYS A 229 12.12 19.93 -6.89
CA LYS A 229 11.17 20.77 -7.65
C LYS A 229 10.19 19.98 -8.55
N VAL A 230 9.81 18.77 -8.18
CA VAL A 230 8.80 17.99 -8.89
C VAL A 230 7.40 18.54 -8.63
N LYS A 231 7.14 18.92 -7.37
CA LYS A 231 5.87 19.51 -6.94
C LYS A 231 6.14 20.35 -5.69
N ASN A 232 5.34 21.37 -5.45
CA ASN A 232 5.47 22.20 -4.26
C ASN A 232 4.39 21.82 -3.23
N TYR A 233 4.67 20.81 -2.43
CA TYR A 233 3.81 20.39 -1.32
C TYR A 233 3.91 21.38 -0.15
N LYS A 234 2.80 21.95 0.27
CA LYS A 234 2.75 22.87 1.41
C LYS A 234 2.74 22.10 2.73
N LEU A 235 3.91 21.69 3.21
CA LEU A 235 4.09 20.80 4.38
C LEU A 235 3.40 21.33 5.65
N LEU A 236 3.14 22.63 5.75
CA LEU A 236 2.37 23.22 6.86
C LEU A 236 1.04 22.51 7.11
N PHE A 237 0.38 22.01 6.06
CA PHE A 237 -0.89 21.28 6.20
C PHE A 237 -0.76 19.88 6.82
N LEU A 238 0.46 19.41 7.05
CA LEU A 238 0.73 18.16 7.76
C LEU A 238 0.98 18.37 9.25
N THR A 239 1.42 19.56 9.68
CA THR A 239 1.90 19.81 11.04
C THR A 239 0.83 19.43 12.08
N ASP A 240 -0.37 20.01 11.98
CA ASP A 240 -1.45 19.75 12.96
C ASP A 240 -1.87 18.27 12.99
N ILE A 241 -1.89 17.61 11.83
CA ILE A 241 -2.23 16.18 11.75
C ILE A 241 -1.14 15.32 12.37
N VAL A 242 0.12 15.62 12.07
CA VAL A 242 1.28 14.89 12.60
C VAL A 242 1.32 15.03 14.12
N ASP A 243 1.35 16.25 14.63
CA ASP A 243 1.63 16.51 16.04
C ASP A 243 0.42 16.22 16.93
N ASP A 244 -0.78 16.67 16.54
CA ASP A 244 -1.97 16.55 17.37
C ASP A 244 -2.57 15.13 17.37
N HIS A 245 -2.41 14.38 16.26
CA HIS A 245 -3.11 13.12 16.06
C HIS A 245 -2.18 11.92 15.81
N PHE A 246 -1.39 11.94 14.74
CA PHE A 246 -0.63 10.75 14.35
C PHE A 246 0.54 10.43 15.27
N ALA A 247 1.17 11.43 15.91
CA ALA A 247 2.20 11.20 16.93
C ALA A 247 1.62 10.45 18.14
N LYS A 248 0.41 10.81 18.58
CA LYS A 248 -0.30 10.13 19.66
C LYS A 248 -0.70 8.70 19.28
N LEU A 249 -1.19 8.50 18.05
CA LEU A 249 -1.50 7.17 17.52
C LEU A 249 -0.24 6.32 17.44
N LYS A 250 0.87 6.87 16.95
CA LYS A 250 2.16 6.16 16.88
C LYS A 250 2.61 5.70 18.25
N LYS A 251 2.52 6.57 19.27
CA LYS A 251 2.84 6.22 20.64
C LYS A 251 1.93 5.11 21.18
N LYS A 252 0.63 5.13 20.83
CA LYS A 252 -0.35 4.13 21.28
C LYS A 252 -0.17 2.77 20.60
N TYR A 253 0.07 2.75 19.29
CA TYR A 253 0.08 1.54 18.47
C TYR A 253 1.48 1.06 18.10
N MET A 254 2.52 1.81 18.45
CA MET A 254 3.94 1.41 18.41
C MET A 254 4.43 0.94 17.03
N TRP A 255 3.91 1.50 15.92
CA TRP A 255 4.48 1.19 14.61
C TRP A 255 5.82 1.90 14.40
N GLY A 256 6.67 1.27 13.62
CA GLY A 256 8.01 1.73 13.31
C GLY A 256 8.99 0.58 13.42
N THR A 257 10.17 0.76 12.83
CA THR A 257 11.20 -0.28 12.88
C THR A 257 11.84 -0.39 14.26
N ASN A 258 12.38 -1.56 14.53
CA ASN A 258 13.20 -1.91 15.68
C ASN A 258 14.16 -3.03 15.27
N LEU A 259 15.03 -3.47 16.21
CA LEU A 259 16.00 -4.52 15.95
C LEU A 259 15.36 -5.80 15.38
N TYR A 260 14.22 -6.22 15.92
CA TYR A 260 13.56 -7.46 15.49
C TYR A 260 13.02 -7.35 14.05
N TYR A 261 12.41 -6.21 13.69
CA TYR A 261 11.96 -5.98 12.31
C TYR A 261 13.13 -5.84 11.36
N TYR A 262 14.22 -5.19 11.76
CA TYR A 262 15.43 -5.08 10.96
C TYR A 262 16.02 -6.46 10.65
N LEU A 263 16.20 -7.29 11.68
CA LEU A 263 16.73 -8.64 11.52
C LEU A 263 15.78 -9.54 10.73
N SER A 264 14.46 -9.44 10.96
CA SER A 264 13.49 -10.20 10.17
C SER A 264 13.62 -9.93 8.66
N ALA A 265 13.82 -8.66 8.28
CA ALA A 265 14.05 -8.31 6.88
C ALA A 265 15.37 -8.88 6.36
N LYS A 266 16.45 -8.79 7.15
CA LYS A 266 17.77 -9.35 6.82
C LYS A 266 17.72 -10.85 6.57
N TYR A 267 16.95 -11.58 7.39
CA TYR A 267 16.77 -13.04 7.28
C TYR A 267 15.55 -13.44 6.45
N LYS A 268 14.87 -12.49 5.81
CA LYS A 268 13.71 -12.69 4.95
C LYS A 268 12.50 -13.35 5.65
N ILE A 269 12.35 -13.10 6.93
CA ILE A 269 11.22 -13.53 7.73
C ILE A 269 10.09 -12.52 7.59
N HIS A 270 8.87 -13.00 7.33
CA HIS A 270 7.74 -12.11 7.17
C HIS A 270 7.42 -11.37 8.48
N PRO A 271 7.31 -10.03 8.49
CA PRO A 271 7.22 -9.22 9.72
C PRO A 271 5.99 -9.52 10.58
N THR A 272 4.96 -10.18 10.04
CA THR A 272 3.78 -10.60 10.83
C THR A 272 4.15 -11.61 11.93
N TYR A 273 5.10 -12.50 11.68
CA TYR A 273 5.53 -13.44 12.72
C TYR A 273 6.13 -12.71 13.91
N ILE A 274 7.01 -11.76 13.63
CA ILE A 274 7.63 -10.92 14.68
C ILE A 274 6.57 -10.06 15.38
N GLN A 275 5.65 -9.47 14.62
CA GLN A 275 4.58 -8.67 15.20
C GLN A 275 3.69 -9.48 16.14
N ASN A 276 3.36 -10.71 15.78
CA ASN A 276 2.58 -11.61 16.64
C ASN A 276 3.36 -11.94 17.92
N MET A 277 4.63 -12.32 17.83
CA MET A 277 5.47 -12.62 19.00
C MET A 277 5.56 -11.43 19.94
N LEU A 278 5.81 -10.21 19.43
CA LEU A 278 5.85 -8.99 20.24
C LEU A 278 4.49 -8.64 20.87
N SER A 279 3.37 -8.95 20.21
CA SER A 279 2.02 -8.63 20.70
C SER A 279 1.51 -9.62 21.75
N GLU A 280 1.91 -10.88 21.67
CA GLU A 280 1.41 -11.95 22.55
C GLU A 280 1.98 -11.88 23.98
N LYS A 281 3.04 -11.09 24.22
CA LYS A 281 3.68 -10.88 25.55
C LYS A 281 4.06 -12.16 26.31
N ARG A 282 4.02 -13.32 25.65
CA ARG A 282 4.41 -14.61 26.22
C ARG A 282 5.84 -15.01 25.86
N TYR A 283 6.44 -14.27 24.93
CA TYR A 283 7.81 -14.51 24.48
C TYR A 283 8.75 -13.50 25.11
N GLU A 284 9.85 -14.00 25.69
CA GLU A 284 10.95 -13.17 26.15
C GLU A 284 11.75 -12.64 24.95
N GLU A 285 12.44 -11.51 25.12
CA GLU A 285 13.24 -10.89 24.06
C GLU A 285 14.28 -11.85 23.45
N ASN A 286 14.90 -12.66 24.29
CA ASN A 286 15.86 -13.68 23.86
C ASN A 286 15.23 -14.77 22.99
N GLU A 287 14.00 -15.18 23.27
CA GLU A 287 13.28 -16.18 22.48
C GLU A 287 12.94 -15.66 21.11
N ILE A 288 12.56 -14.37 21.01
CA ILE A 288 12.31 -13.72 19.70
C ILE A 288 13.61 -13.64 18.89
N MET A 289 14.73 -13.30 19.53
CA MET A 289 16.04 -13.27 18.87
C MET A 289 16.45 -14.66 18.37
N LEU A 290 16.33 -15.68 19.21
CA LEU A 290 16.63 -17.06 18.81
C LEU A 290 15.76 -17.56 17.65
N ALA A 291 14.46 -17.17 17.64
CA ALA A 291 13.55 -17.53 16.55
C ALA A 291 13.88 -16.81 15.22
N ILE A 292 14.58 -15.67 15.26
CA ILE A 292 15.03 -14.94 14.08
C ILE A 292 16.35 -15.51 13.54
N GLU A 293 17.25 -15.98 14.40
CA GLU A 293 18.60 -16.41 14.06
C GLU A 293 18.68 -17.90 13.64
N ASN A 294 17.69 -18.72 14.00
CA ASN A 294 17.59 -20.15 13.63
C ASN A 294 16.64 -20.38 12.45
#